data_ca119cef755607875cdd8a7e0d64f48e
#
_entry.id   ca119cef755607875cdd8a7e0d64f48e
#
_cell.length_a   1.000
_cell.length_b   1.000
_cell.length_c   1.000
_cell.angle_alpha   90.00
_cell.angle_beta   90.00
_cell.angle_gamma   90.00
#
_symmetry.space_group_name_H-M   'P 1'
#
loop_
_entity.id
_entity.type
_entity.pdbx_description
1 polymer ?
#
loop_
_entity_poly.entity_id
_entity_poly.type
_entity_poly.pdbx_seq_one_letter_code
_entity_poly.pdbx_strand_id
1 'polypeptide(L)'
;MNQIKAITLRLLEFCTLLLVLSMPSACNETANSADNTAAEKPASDPALDAFLTDYRTFFLETMAATRTPGAAIVIVRGDSIVWMEGFGIRQTGSSDSVDINTVFRVGSLSKGFAGVLTGILVQEGWIGWNEHVRDCYPEFTLSDEAQAQRVQLRHLLSHTTGLPYHAFTHLIERGYDTRKIVSEYFPHARLSAREGEYYSYQNAAFSVIEEVMEAATQQPYQELLREKIFIPAGMKNASCDYLSMASCQNKCLPHFQTGFGFRADSISSLYYNSAAAGGVNASISDMGEWLKLLLGHRDRIVADSTLDRVFEPVIGTGGERSVLRHW
;
A
#
# COMPACT_ATOMS: atom_id res chain seq x y z
N MET A 1 -18.46 11.51 52.12
CA MET A 1 -17.51 10.52 52.64
C MET A 1 -18.16 9.11 52.67
N ASN A 2 -19.06 8.78 51.73
CA ASN A 2 -19.80 7.48 51.69
C ASN A 2 -19.96 6.86 50.31
N GLN A 3 -19.12 7.21 49.33
CA GLN A 3 -19.15 6.55 48.01
C GLN A 3 -17.85 5.85 47.62
N ILE A 4 -16.80 5.88 48.43
CA ILE A 4 -15.52 5.24 48.16
C ILE A 4 -15.41 3.83 48.78
N LYS A 5 -16.34 3.46 49.70
CA LYS A 5 -16.35 2.13 50.35
C LYS A 5 -17.12 1.03 49.60
N ALA A 6 -17.81 1.33 48.51
CA ALA A 6 -18.63 0.35 47.80
C ALA A 6 -17.91 -0.29 46.58
N ILE A 7 -16.74 0.18 46.19
CA ILE A 7 -15.99 -0.32 45.03
C ILE A 7 -14.89 -1.34 45.41
N THR A 8 -14.46 -1.31 46.67
CA THR A 8 -13.40 -2.20 47.17
C THR A 8 -13.87 -3.58 47.64
N LEU A 9 -15.19 -3.80 47.73
CA LEU A 9 -15.76 -5.09 48.22
C LEU A 9 -16.24 -6.03 47.12
N ARG A 10 -16.18 -5.64 45.85
CA ARG A 10 -16.55 -6.50 44.68
C ARG A 10 -15.38 -7.07 43.93
N LEU A 11 -14.15 -6.78 44.33
CA LEU A 11 -12.91 -7.31 43.67
C LEU A 11 -12.24 -8.46 44.43
N LEU A 12 -12.83 -8.92 45.55
CA LEU A 12 -12.29 -10.00 46.37
C LEU A 12 -13.07 -11.32 46.28
N GLU A 13 -14.16 -11.40 45.51
CA GLU A 13 -14.95 -12.65 45.37
C GLU A 13 -14.76 -13.41 44.09
N PHE A 14 -13.78 -13.06 43.25
CA PHE A 14 -13.51 -13.75 41.97
C PHE A 14 -12.19 -14.53 41.94
N CYS A 15 -11.48 -14.71 43.03
CA CYS A 15 -10.19 -15.41 43.10
C CYS A 15 -10.19 -16.71 43.91
N THR A 16 -11.34 -17.29 44.22
CA THR A 16 -11.37 -18.56 44.99
C THR A 16 -12.37 -19.54 44.37
N LEU A 17 -12.14 -19.98 43.14
CA LEU A 17 -12.76 -21.23 42.65
C LEU A 17 -12.02 -21.77 41.42
N LEU A 18 -10.80 -22.27 41.62
CA LEU A 18 -10.12 -23.15 40.63
C LEU A 18 -8.94 -23.85 41.29
N LEU A 19 -9.26 -24.72 42.23
CA LEU A 19 -8.35 -25.76 42.70
C LEU A 19 -9.17 -26.94 43.17
N VAL A 20 -8.92 -28.07 42.59
CA VAL A 20 -9.36 -29.48 42.81
C VAL A 20 -10.04 -30.05 41.59
N LEU A 21 -9.24 -30.78 40.84
CA LEU A 21 -9.44 -32.19 40.47
C LEU A 21 -8.36 -32.61 39.48
N SER A 22 -7.21 -33.01 40.03
CA SER A 22 -6.26 -33.90 39.35
C SER A 22 -6.60 -35.33 39.73
N MET A 23 -7.03 -36.12 38.77
CA MET A 23 -6.93 -37.60 38.86
C MET A 23 -6.40 -38.13 37.53
N PRO A 24 -5.41 -39.04 37.55
CA PRO A 24 -4.83 -39.59 36.34
C PRO A 24 -5.72 -40.73 35.80
N SER A 25 -6.01 -40.71 34.52
CA SER A 25 -6.55 -41.90 33.85
C SER A 25 -5.54 -42.33 32.80
N ALA A 26 -5.21 -43.60 32.90
CA ALA A 26 -4.18 -44.31 32.18
C ALA A 26 -4.44 -44.43 30.67
N CYS A 27 -3.38 -44.39 29.95
CA CYS A 27 -3.04 -45.02 28.68
C CYS A 27 -4.14 -45.64 27.84
N ASN A 28 -4.29 -45.05 26.63
CA ASN A 28 -4.40 -45.90 25.44
C ASN A 28 -3.67 -45.18 24.28
N GLU A 29 -2.46 -45.65 23.99
CA GLU A 29 -1.72 -45.33 22.80
C GLU A 29 -2.44 -45.92 21.58
N THR A 30 -3.21 -45.12 20.88
CA THR A 30 -3.45 -45.34 19.46
C THR A 30 -2.55 -44.36 18.70
N ALA A 31 -1.51 -44.91 18.11
CA ALA A 31 -0.64 -44.24 17.18
C ALA A 31 -1.50 -43.66 16.03
N ASN A 32 -1.85 -42.38 16.11
CA ASN A 32 -2.30 -41.64 14.97
C ASN A 32 -1.04 -41.18 14.21
N SER A 33 -0.77 -41.89 13.11
CA SER A 33 0.20 -41.44 12.12
C SER A 33 -0.13 -40.00 11.73
N ALA A 34 0.67 -39.08 12.23
CA ALA A 34 0.69 -37.74 11.71
C ALA A 34 0.99 -37.85 10.20
N ASP A 35 -0.04 -37.57 9.42
CA ASP A 35 0.05 -37.43 7.98
C ASP A 35 0.94 -36.19 7.72
N ASN A 36 2.24 -36.45 7.62
CA ASN A 36 3.26 -35.51 7.28
C ASN A 36 3.24 -35.37 5.76
N THR A 37 2.13 -34.82 5.22
CA THR A 37 2.09 -34.34 3.85
C THR A 37 3.05 -33.16 3.79
N ALA A 38 4.33 -33.45 3.60
CA ALA A 38 5.28 -32.50 3.08
C ALA A 38 4.63 -31.91 1.81
N ALA A 39 4.38 -30.61 1.81
CA ALA A 39 3.91 -29.90 0.62
C ALA A 39 4.82 -30.32 -0.53
N GLU A 40 4.27 -31.00 -1.52
CA GLU A 40 5.00 -31.43 -2.71
C GLU A 40 5.64 -30.18 -3.30
N LYS A 41 6.98 -30.19 -3.35
CA LYS A 41 7.73 -29.15 -4.07
C LYS A 41 7.19 -29.16 -5.50
N PRO A 42 6.68 -28.04 -6.01
CA PRO A 42 6.13 -28.01 -7.36
C PRO A 42 7.17 -28.59 -8.32
N ALA A 43 6.73 -29.44 -9.25
CA ALA A 43 7.59 -30.09 -10.24
C ALA A 43 8.47 -29.01 -10.90
N SER A 44 9.78 -29.27 -11.01
CA SER A 44 10.72 -28.36 -11.67
C SER A 44 10.23 -28.08 -13.09
N ASP A 45 10.12 -26.80 -13.43
CA ASP A 45 9.84 -26.34 -14.79
C ASP A 45 11.20 -25.88 -15.39
N PRO A 46 11.88 -26.75 -16.16
CA PRO A 46 13.22 -26.42 -16.65
C PRO A 46 13.27 -25.16 -17.51
N ALA A 47 12.17 -24.83 -18.20
CA ALA A 47 12.10 -23.60 -18.98
C ALA A 47 12.02 -22.36 -18.08
N LEU A 48 11.26 -22.44 -16.99
CA LEU A 48 11.20 -21.38 -15.98
C LEU A 48 12.56 -21.25 -15.28
N ASP A 49 13.20 -22.35 -14.88
CA ASP A 49 14.49 -22.33 -14.20
C ASP A 49 15.59 -21.68 -15.09
N ALA A 50 15.60 -22.01 -16.37
CA ALA A 50 16.49 -21.38 -17.35
C ALA A 50 16.21 -19.88 -17.49
N PHE A 51 14.94 -19.51 -17.65
CA PHE A 51 14.53 -18.11 -17.73
C PHE A 51 14.95 -17.32 -16.48
N LEU A 52 14.71 -17.85 -15.28
CA LEU A 52 15.08 -17.17 -14.03
C LEU A 52 16.59 -16.99 -13.91
N THR A 53 17.39 -17.97 -14.38
CA THR A 53 18.85 -17.88 -14.39
C THR A 53 19.33 -16.77 -15.31
N ASP A 54 18.82 -16.73 -16.53
CA ASP A 54 19.17 -15.70 -17.52
C ASP A 54 18.71 -14.33 -17.06
N TYR A 55 17.50 -14.23 -16.49
CA TYR A 55 16.96 -12.97 -15.99
C TYR A 55 17.74 -12.45 -14.79
N ARG A 56 18.17 -13.33 -13.87
CA ARG A 56 19.04 -12.97 -12.76
C ARG A 56 20.38 -12.40 -13.24
N THR A 57 20.98 -13.01 -14.26
CA THR A 57 22.23 -12.53 -14.87
C THR A 57 22.03 -11.14 -15.48
N PHE A 58 20.99 -10.96 -16.29
CA PHE A 58 20.61 -9.66 -16.87
C PHE A 58 20.37 -8.59 -15.80
N PHE A 59 19.69 -8.97 -14.70
CA PHE A 59 19.42 -8.05 -13.59
C PHE A 59 20.71 -7.55 -12.92
N LEU A 60 21.65 -8.46 -12.63
CA LEU A 60 22.95 -8.12 -12.05
C LEU A 60 23.81 -7.27 -12.99
N GLU A 61 23.85 -7.57 -14.27
CA GLU A 61 24.54 -6.78 -15.29
C GLU A 61 23.96 -5.35 -15.38
N THR A 62 22.62 -5.24 -15.33
CA THR A 62 21.92 -3.96 -15.34
C THR A 62 22.24 -3.15 -14.08
N MET A 63 22.24 -3.77 -12.90
CA MET A 63 22.63 -3.10 -11.66
C MET A 63 24.07 -2.59 -11.72
N ALA A 64 24.99 -3.40 -12.24
CA ALA A 64 26.39 -3.00 -12.41
C ALA A 64 26.54 -1.85 -13.40
N ALA A 65 25.88 -1.90 -14.55
CA ALA A 65 25.91 -0.86 -15.58
C ALA A 65 25.34 0.48 -15.09
N THR A 66 24.25 0.43 -14.33
CA THR A 66 23.60 1.62 -13.73
C THR A 66 24.24 2.05 -12.42
N ARG A 67 25.15 1.26 -11.87
CA ARG A 67 25.74 1.43 -10.53
C ARG A 67 24.68 1.50 -9.40
N THR A 68 23.55 0.83 -9.57
CA THR A 68 22.46 0.81 -8.59
C THR A 68 22.96 0.19 -7.28
N PRO A 69 22.90 0.91 -6.12
CA PRO A 69 23.50 0.45 -4.87
C PRO A 69 22.85 -0.82 -4.32
N GLY A 70 21.54 -0.92 -4.40
CA GLY A 70 20.77 -2.05 -3.91
C GLY A 70 19.42 -2.14 -4.58
N ALA A 71 18.90 -3.35 -4.67
CA ALA A 71 17.60 -3.65 -5.25
C ALA A 71 17.03 -4.94 -4.65
N ALA A 72 15.75 -5.17 -4.85
CA ALA A 72 15.11 -6.45 -4.55
C ALA A 72 14.10 -6.78 -5.64
N ILE A 73 13.90 -8.06 -5.89
CA ILE A 73 12.98 -8.56 -6.91
C ILE A 73 12.09 -9.67 -6.37
N VAL A 74 10.87 -9.73 -6.87
CA VAL A 74 9.95 -10.86 -6.68
C VAL A 74 9.25 -11.15 -7.99
N ILE A 75 9.12 -12.44 -8.33
CA ILE A 75 8.29 -12.94 -9.42
C ILE A 75 7.24 -13.88 -8.82
N VAL A 76 5.99 -13.62 -9.16
CA VAL A 76 4.83 -14.40 -8.69
C VAL A 76 4.15 -15.04 -9.90
N ARG A 77 3.80 -16.33 -9.77
CA ARG A 77 2.98 -17.08 -10.74
C ARG A 77 1.81 -17.73 -10.00
N GLY A 78 0.60 -17.27 -10.25
CA GLY A 78 -0.56 -17.69 -9.48
C GLY A 78 -0.40 -17.30 -8.01
N ASP A 79 -0.61 -18.23 -7.09
CA ASP A 79 -0.40 -18.03 -5.64
C ASP A 79 1.01 -18.39 -5.15
N SER A 80 1.98 -18.51 -6.06
CA SER A 80 3.32 -18.96 -5.70
C SER A 80 4.39 -17.92 -6.06
N ILE A 81 5.28 -17.66 -5.11
CA ILE A 81 6.52 -16.92 -5.37
C ILE A 81 7.49 -17.87 -6.05
N VAL A 82 7.83 -17.60 -7.31
CA VAL A 82 8.76 -18.43 -8.10
C VAL A 82 10.21 -17.97 -7.98
N TRP A 83 10.41 -16.68 -7.68
CA TRP A 83 11.72 -16.12 -7.34
C TRP A 83 11.57 -14.89 -6.47
N MET A 84 12.43 -14.75 -5.46
CA MET A 84 12.53 -13.57 -4.61
C MET A 84 13.95 -13.45 -4.08
N GLU A 85 14.58 -12.28 -4.30
CA GLU A 85 15.98 -12.06 -3.92
C GLU A 85 16.26 -10.57 -3.67
N GLY A 86 17.16 -10.28 -2.71
CA GLY A 86 17.72 -8.95 -2.47
C GLY A 86 19.16 -8.87 -2.97
N PHE A 87 19.59 -7.70 -3.46
CA PHE A 87 20.90 -7.47 -4.07
C PHE A 87 21.53 -6.19 -3.58
N GLY A 88 22.87 -6.20 -3.46
CA GLY A 88 23.65 -5.00 -3.12
C GLY A 88 23.46 -4.56 -1.67
N ILE A 89 23.55 -3.26 -1.42
CA ILE A 89 23.63 -2.66 -0.10
C ILE A 89 22.47 -1.68 0.13
N ARG A 90 22.02 -1.58 1.38
CA ARG A 90 20.91 -0.69 1.79
C ARG A 90 21.28 0.79 1.75
N GLN A 91 22.58 1.08 1.87
CA GLN A 91 23.13 2.43 1.92
C GLN A 91 24.55 2.44 1.37
N THR A 92 24.88 3.37 0.48
CA THR A 92 26.26 3.58 0.04
C THR A 92 27.16 3.96 1.22
N GLY A 93 28.32 3.32 1.30
CA GLY A 93 29.26 3.49 2.43
C GLY A 93 28.99 2.58 3.63
N SER A 94 27.99 1.70 3.57
CA SER A 94 27.72 0.63 4.54
C SER A 94 28.01 -0.74 3.92
N SER A 95 28.18 -1.75 4.78
CA SER A 95 28.25 -3.17 4.38
C SER A 95 26.91 -3.89 4.52
N ASP A 96 25.85 -3.19 4.95
CA ASP A 96 24.55 -3.78 5.20
C ASP A 96 23.87 -4.17 3.90
N SER A 97 23.67 -5.47 3.70
CA SER A 97 23.06 -6.00 2.50
C SER A 97 21.55 -5.76 2.45
N VAL A 98 21.02 -5.62 1.22
CA VAL A 98 19.60 -5.74 0.95
C VAL A 98 19.22 -7.21 1.03
N ASP A 99 18.15 -7.52 1.77
CA ASP A 99 17.51 -8.83 1.84
C ASP A 99 16.02 -8.73 1.47
N ILE A 100 15.31 -9.86 1.48
CA ILE A 100 13.90 -9.93 1.10
C ILE A 100 12.95 -9.17 2.05
N ASN A 101 13.40 -8.86 3.26
CA ASN A 101 12.66 -8.12 4.28
C ASN A 101 13.12 -6.66 4.41
N THR A 102 14.09 -6.23 3.60
CA THR A 102 14.51 -4.82 3.58
C THR A 102 13.36 -3.94 3.11
N VAL A 103 13.00 -2.95 3.92
CA VAL A 103 11.88 -2.05 3.65
C VAL A 103 12.33 -0.91 2.74
N PHE A 104 11.55 -0.67 1.70
CA PHE A 104 11.70 0.45 0.76
C PHE A 104 10.48 1.36 0.84
N ARG A 105 10.67 2.65 0.56
CA ARG A 105 9.56 3.53 0.19
C ARG A 105 9.18 3.21 -1.25
N VAL A 106 7.97 2.73 -1.45
CA VAL A 106 7.55 2.28 -2.80
C VAL A 106 7.01 3.41 -3.68
N GLY A 107 7.01 4.63 -3.16
CA GLY A 107 6.62 5.83 -3.91
C GLY A 107 5.22 5.68 -4.52
N SER A 108 5.05 6.03 -5.78
CA SER A 108 3.75 6.03 -6.45
C SER A 108 3.10 4.66 -6.64
N LEU A 109 3.77 3.54 -6.31
CA LEU A 109 3.09 2.25 -6.17
C LEU A 109 2.06 2.28 -5.02
N SER A 110 2.16 3.24 -4.10
CA SER A 110 1.16 3.51 -3.06
C SER A 110 -0.24 3.73 -3.63
N LYS A 111 -0.35 4.27 -4.84
CA LYS A 111 -1.63 4.52 -5.51
C LYS A 111 -2.41 3.23 -5.81
N GLY A 112 -1.72 2.14 -6.11
CA GLY A 112 -2.34 0.83 -6.27
C GLY A 112 -3.04 0.36 -4.99
N PHE A 113 -2.40 0.58 -3.84
CA PHE A 113 -3.00 0.27 -2.53
C PHE A 113 -4.24 1.13 -2.26
N ALA A 114 -4.20 2.42 -2.58
CA ALA A 114 -5.36 3.30 -2.45
C ALA A 114 -6.52 2.88 -3.37
N GLY A 115 -6.22 2.47 -4.60
CA GLY A 115 -7.21 1.96 -5.56
C GLY A 115 -7.91 0.70 -5.06
N VAL A 116 -7.14 -0.29 -4.58
CA VAL A 116 -7.69 -1.53 -4.02
C VAL A 116 -8.45 -1.26 -2.72
N LEU A 117 -7.94 -0.41 -1.83
CA LEU A 117 -8.63 -0.01 -0.61
C LEU A 117 -9.98 0.67 -0.94
N THR A 118 -10.01 1.55 -1.96
CA THR A 118 -11.29 2.10 -2.46
C THR A 118 -12.24 0.98 -2.88
N GLY A 119 -11.74 0.00 -3.63
CA GLY A 119 -12.54 -1.16 -4.04
C GLY A 119 -13.12 -1.96 -2.85
N ILE A 120 -12.31 -2.20 -1.82
CA ILE A 120 -12.75 -2.86 -0.59
C ILE A 120 -13.84 -2.03 0.12
N LEU A 121 -13.66 -0.73 0.25
CA LEU A 121 -14.65 0.14 0.89
C LEU A 121 -15.95 0.25 0.09
N VAL A 122 -15.88 0.18 -1.25
CA VAL A 122 -17.07 0.06 -2.11
C VAL A 122 -17.76 -1.28 -1.91
N GLN A 123 -17.02 -2.38 -1.85
CA GLN A 123 -17.54 -3.73 -1.59
C GLN A 123 -18.25 -3.81 -0.24
N GLU A 124 -17.74 -3.11 0.77
CA GLU A 124 -18.33 -3.01 2.10
C GLU A 124 -19.49 -1.99 2.19
N GLY A 125 -19.74 -1.21 1.15
CA GLY A 125 -20.84 -0.24 1.09
C GLY A 125 -20.57 1.10 1.82
N TRP A 126 -19.29 1.42 2.10
CA TRP A 126 -18.91 2.68 2.72
C TRP A 126 -18.94 3.87 1.76
N ILE A 127 -18.51 3.63 0.52
CA ILE A 127 -18.40 4.63 -0.56
C ILE A 127 -18.77 4.01 -1.90
N GLY A 128 -18.93 4.83 -2.95
CA GLY A 128 -19.26 4.39 -4.32
C GLY A 128 -18.31 4.94 -5.38
N TRP A 129 -17.96 4.14 -6.43
CA TRP A 129 -17.07 4.58 -7.51
C TRP A 129 -17.53 5.88 -8.19
N ASN A 130 -18.84 6.07 -8.34
CA ASN A 130 -19.45 7.22 -8.99
C ASN A 130 -19.98 8.25 -7.99
N GLU A 131 -19.72 8.07 -6.71
CA GLU A 131 -20.06 9.04 -5.67
C GLU A 131 -19.29 10.34 -5.90
N HIS A 132 -19.94 11.48 -5.69
CA HIS A 132 -19.27 12.76 -5.81
C HIS A 132 -18.35 12.98 -4.62
N VAL A 133 -17.17 13.54 -4.87
CA VAL A 133 -16.19 13.80 -3.82
C VAL A 133 -16.81 14.64 -2.69
N ARG A 134 -17.67 15.60 -3.04
CA ARG A 134 -18.34 16.48 -2.08
C ARG A 134 -19.40 15.82 -1.21
N ASP A 135 -19.89 14.65 -1.57
CA ASP A 135 -20.82 13.91 -0.72
C ASP A 135 -20.14 13.43 0.56
N CYS A 136 -18.84 13.09 0.49
CA CYS A 136 -18.02 12.68 1.62
C CYS A 136 -17.09 13.80 2.14
N TYR A 137 -16.59 14.67 1.27
CA TYR A 137 -15.67 15.75 1.58
C TYR A 137 -16.19 17.09 1.02
N PRO A 138 -17.13 17.76 1.72
CA PRO A 138 -17.79 18.99 1.27
C PRO A 138 -16.86 20.17 0.97
N GLU A 139 -15.67 20.19 1.60
CA GLU A 139 -14.66 21.21 1.41
C GLU A 139 -13.90 21.09 0.09
N PHE A 140 -14.11 20.00 -0.67
CA PHE A 140 -13.48 19.84 -1.99
C PHE A 140 -13.92 20.97 -2.92
N THR A 141 -12.95 21.65 -3.53
CA THR A 141 -13.20 22.81 -4.39
C THR A 141 -12.25 22.83 -5.58
N LEU A 142 -12.64 23.50 -6.63
CA LEU A 142 -11.84 23.84 -7.83
C LEU A 142 -12.11 25.29 -8.22
N SER A 143 -11.37 25.83 -9.19
CA SER A 143 -11.65 27.17 -9.73
C SER A 143 -12.99 27.25 -10.48
N ASP A 144 -13.53 26.14 -10.96
CA ASP A 144 -14.89 25.99 -11.49
C ASP A 144 -15.72 25.21 -10.46
N GLU A 145 -16.61 25.93 -9.78
CA GLU A 145 -17.49 25.39 -8.74
C GLU A 145 -18.44 24.31 -9.30
N ALA A 146 -18.96 24.49 -10.52
CA ALA A 146 -19.82 23.51 -11.13
C ALA A 146 -19.07 22.23 -11.48
N GLN A 147 -17.80 22.31 -11.86
CA GLN A 147 -16.93 21.15 -12.08
C GLN A 147 -16.61 20.45 -10.74
N ALA A 148 -16.31 21.21 -9.68
CA ALA A 148 -16.07 20.63 -8.36
C ALA A 148 -17.25 19.77 -7.86
N GLN A 149 -18.48 20.17 -8.15
CA GLN A 149 -19.70 19.41 -7.80
C GLN A 149 -19.83 18.10 -8.59
N ARG A 150 -19.24 18.00 -9.80
CA ARG A 150 -19.35 16.81 -10.66
C ARG A 150 -18.20 15.84 -10.53
N VAL A 151 -17.09 16.24 -9.86
CA VAL A 151 -15.94 15.32 -9.65
C VAL A 151 -16.38 14.15 -8.78
N GLN A 152 -16.16 12.95 -9.30
CA GLN A 152 -16.44 11.67 -8.65
C GLN A 152 -15.15 11.00 -8.19
N LEU A 153 -15.23 9.99 -7.28
CA LEU A 153 -14.08 9.28 -6.75
C LEU A 153 -13.22 8.65 -7.86
N ARG A 154 -13.87 8.11 -8.89
CA ARG A 154 -13.17 7.58 -10.06
C ARG A 154 -12.30 8.62 -10.78
N HIS A 155 -12.67 9.91 -10.77
CA HIS A 155 -11.87 10.97 -11.39
C HIS A 155 -10.61 11.30 -10.60
N LEU A 156 -10.64 11.19 -9.27
CA LEU A 156 -9.44 11.28 -8.42
C LEU A 156 -8.46 10.16 -8.76
N LEU A 157 -8.95 8.91 -8.73
CA LEU A 157 -8.15 7.69 -8.89
C LEU A 157 -7.59 7.52 -10.31
N SER A 158 -8.29 7.99 -11.32
CA SER A 158 -7.86 7.92 -12.72
C SER A 158 -7.12 9.17 -13.23
N HIS A 159 -6.84 10.14 -12.35
CA HIS A 159 -6.17 11.39 -12.72
C HIS A 159 -6.90 12.21 -13.78
N THR A 160 -8.23 12.26 -13.70
CA THR A 160 -9.09 12.93 -14.69
C THR A 160 -9.94 14.05 -14.08
N THR A 161 -9.47 14.69 -13.01
CA THR A 161 -10.21 15.80 -12.36
C THR A 161 -10.28 17.07 -13.17
N GLY A 162 -9.43 17.21 -14.21
CA GLY A 162 -9.28 18.42 -15.00
C GLY A 162 -8.17 19.36 -14.53
N LEU A 163 -7.51 19.07 -13.38
CA LEU A 163 -6.35 19.84 -12.92
C LEU A 163 -5.13 19.65 -13.84
N PRO A 164 -4.25 20.64 -13.99
CA PRO A 164 -3.02 20.52 -14.78
C PRO A 164 -2.07 19.44 -14.27
N TYR A 165 -1.26 18.88 -15.15
CA TYR A 165 -0.26 17.87 -14.84
C TYR A 165 0.66 18.32 -13.70
N HIS A 166 0.79 17.47 -12.66
CA HIS A 166 1.59 17.73 -11.46
C HIS A 166 1.28 19.04 -10.70
N ALA A 167 0.09 19.66 -10.92
CA ALA A 167 -0.27 20.85 -10.16
C ALA A 167 -0.14 20.60 -8.65
N PHE A 168 0.51 21.54 -7.98
CA PHE A 168 0.71 21.55 -6.52
C PHE A 168 1.57 20.43 -5.93
N THR A 169 2.20 19.55 -6.73
CA THR A 169 3.13 18.53 -6.23
C THR A 169 4.24 19.16 -5.38
N HIS A 170 4.76 20.31 -5.79
CA HIS A 170 5.78 21.06 -5.04
C HIS A 170 5.31 21.52 -3.64
N LEU A 171 4.01 21.64 -3.40
CA LEU A 171 3.47 21.97 -2.08
C LEU A 171 3.51 20.76 -1.15
N ILE A 172 3.19 19.55 -1.66
CA ILE A 172 3.38 18.30 -0.94
C ILE A 172 4.84 18.17 -0.51
N GLU A 173 5.77 18.46 -1.41
CA GLU A 173 7.22 18.44 -1.17
C GLU A 173 7.71 19.55 -0.23
N ARG A 174 6.89 20.54 0.09
CA ARG A 174 7.09 21.54 1.14
C ARG A 174 6.38 21.21 2.45
N GLY A 175 5.73 20.05 2.54
CA GLY A 175 5.06 19.57 3.75
C GLY A 175 3.62 20.07 3.93
N TYR A 176 3.00 20.65 2.89
CA TYR A 176 1.58 21.01 2.93
C TYR A 176 0.74 19.73 2.88
N ASP A 177 -0.28 19.65 3.74
CA ASP A 177 -1.25 18.57 3.71
C ASP A 177 -2.29 18.75 2.59
N THR A 178 -3.02 17.67 2.30
CA THR A 178 -4.04 17.65 1.24
C THR A 178 -5.14 18.66 1.49
N ARG A 179 -5.65 18.83 2.72
CA ARG A 179 -6.73 19.76 3.06
C ARG A 179 -6.34 21.19 2.76
N LYS A 180 -5.14 21.58 3.15
CA LYS A 180 -4.61 22.91 2.87
C LYS A 180 -4.44 23.17 1.37
N ILE A 181 -3.94 22.18 0.62
CA ILE A 181 -3.79 22.31 -0.83
C ILE A 181 -5.16 22.47 -1.50
N VAL A 182 -6.16 21.69 -1.09
CA VAL A 182 -7.53 21.77 -1.61
C VAL A 182 -8.14 23.14 -1.31
N SER A 183 -8.10 23.60 -0.06
CA SER A 183 -8.78 24.83 0.34
C SER A 183 -8.12 26.11 -0.19
N GLU A 184 -6.78 26.16 -0.22
CA GLU A 184 -6.05 27.41 -0.53
C GLU A 184 -5.58 27.50 -1.99
N TYR A 185 -5.39 26.37 -2.69
CA TYR A 185 -4.73 26.38 -4.00
C TYR A 185 -5.59 25.86 -5.15
N PHE A 186 -6.43 24.86 -4.94
CA PHE A 186 -7.30 24.34 -6.01
C PHE A 186 -8.26 25.40 -6.58
N PRO A 187 -8.82 26.34 -5.78
CA PRO A 187 -9.66 27.41 -6.31
C PRO A 187 -8.96 28.34 -7.29
N HIS A 188 -7.62 28.37 -7.27
CA HIS A 188 -6.81 29.24 -8.13
C HIS A 188 -6.19 28.51 -9.32
N ALA A 189 -6.39 27.20 -9.44
CA ALA A 189 -5.84 26.41 -10.53
C ALA A 189 -6.61 26.65 -11.81
N ARG A 190 -5.93 27.04 -12.89
CA ARG A 190 -6.54 27.02 -14.22
C ARG A 190 -6.76 25.57 -14.64
N LEU A 191 -7.98 25.14 -14.80
CA LEU A 191 -8.31 23.79 -15.26
C LEU A 191 -7.89 23.59 -16.72
N SER A 192 -7.38 22.39 -17.03
CA SER A 192 -6.93 22.00 -18.37
C SER A 192 -8.03 21.37 -19.21
N ALA A 193 -9.04 20.76 -18.54
CA ALA A 193 -10.16 20.06 -19.18
C ALA A 193 -11.34 19.95 -18.19
N ARG A 194 -12.46 19.42 -18.64
CA ARG A 194 -13.53 18.96 -17.77
C ARG A 194 -13.14 17.64 -17.09
N GLU A 195 -13.85 17.33 -16.02
CA GLU A 195 -13.71 16.04 -15.34
C GLU A 195 -13.99 14.87 -16.30
N GLY A 196 -13.14 13.86 -16.28
CA GLY A 196 -13.26 12.67 -17.13
C GLY A 196 -12.76 12.81 -18.57
N GLU A 197 -12.42 14.01 -19.05
CA GLU A 197 -12.07 14.22 -20.46
C GLU A 197 -10.59 14.01 -20.78
N TYR A 198 -9.69 14.23 -19.80
CA TYR A 198 -8.27 14.22 -20.08
C TYR A 198 -7.48 13.64 -18.89
N TYR A 199 -6.53 12.77 -19.21
CA TYR A 199 -5.57 12.25 -18.23
C TYR A 199 -4.52 13.30 -17.91
N SER A 200 -4.38 13.61 -16.64
CA SER A 200 -3.39 14.54 -16.13
C SER A 200 -2.92 14.09 -14.75
N TYR A 201 -1.74 13.47 -14.69
CA TYR A 201 -1.23 12.88 -13.45
C TYR A 201 -1.15 13.91 -12.33
N GLN A 202 -1.76 13.59 -11.17
CA GLN A 202 -1.94 14.49 -10.04
C GLN A 202 -1.71 13.79 -8.70
N ASN A 203 -0.69 14.17 -7.95
CA ASN A 203 -0.50 13.67 -6.59
C ASN A 203 -1.49 14.32 -5.61
N ALA A 204 -1.64 15.65 -5.66
CA ALA A 204 -2.50 16.37 -4.74
C ALA A 204 -3.97 15.99 -4.87
N ALA A 205 -4.52 15.95 -6.11
CA ALA A 205 -5.91 15.53 -6.31
C ALA A 205 -6.12 14.06 -5.98
N PHE A 206 -5.16 13.19 -6.30
CA PHE A 206 -5.24 11.76 -5.95
C PHE A 206 -5.35 11.57 -4.43
N SER A 207 -4.57 12.34 -3.65
CA SER A 207 -4.57 12.21 -2.18
C SER A 207 -5.87 12.65 -1.51
N VAL A 208 -6.78 13.34 -2.22
CA VAL A 208 -8.13 13.65 -1.70
C VAL A 208 -8.91 12.38 -1.34
N ILE A 209 -8.56 11.23 -1.93
CA ILE A 209 -9.20 9.95 -1.59
C ILE A 209 -9.01 9.59 -0.10
N GLU A 210 -7.91 10.02 0.55
CA GLU A 210 -7.69 9.83 1.98
C GLU A 210 -8.80 10.53 2.79
N GLU A 211 -9.07 11.79 2.46
CA GLU A 211 -10.10 12.59 3.13
C GLU A 211 -11.50 11.98 2.99
N VAL A 212 -11.79 11.45 1.78
CA VAL A 212 -13.05 10.75 1.51
C VAL A 212 -13.18 9.48 2.36
N MET A 213 -12.13 8.65 2.40
CA MET A 213 -12.11 7.41 3.17
C MET A 213 -12.24 7.69 4.67
N GLU A 214 -11.47 8.66 5.19
CA GLU A 214 -11.52 9.05 6.60
C GLU A 214 -12.89 9.62 6.98
N ALA A 215 -13.49 10.44 6.13
CA ALA A 215 -14.83 10.97 6.38
C ALA A 215 -15.91 9.88 6.41
N ALA A 216 -15.85 8.93 5.48
CA ALA A 216 -16.82 7.86 5.37
C ALA A 216 -16.71 6.83 6.51
N THR A 217 -15.50 6.48 6.93
CA THR A 217 -15.24 5.39 7.89
C THR A 217 -14.95 5.87 9.31
N GLN A 218 -14.61 7.14 9.49
CA GLN A 218 -14.12 7.73 10.76
C GLN A 218 -12.81 7.07 11.25
N GLN A 219 -12.02 6.48 10.33
CA GLN A 219 -10.73 5.85 10.60
C GLN A 219 -9.63 6.49 9.76
N PRO A 220 -8.42 6.70 10.32
CA PRO A 220 -7.28 7.20 9.55
C PRO A 220 -6.94 6.28 8.37
N TYR A 221 -6.56 6.87 7.23
CA TYR A 221 -6.20 6.14 6.01
C TYR A 221 -5.13 5.05 6.25
N GLN A 222 -4.12 5.35 7.08
CA GLN A 222 -3.03 4.42 7.41
C GLN A 222 -3.55 3.19 8.16
N GLU A 223 -4.52 3.38 9.07
CA GLU A 223 -5.15 2.28 9.80
C GLU A 223 -6.05 1.43 8.89
N LEU A 224 -6.78 2.07 7.97
CA LEU A 224 -7.56 1.35 6.96
C LEU A 224 -6.66 0.44 6.10
N LEU A 225 -5.51 0.95 5.61
CA LEU A 225 -4.53 0.13 4.88
C LEU A 225 -4.02 -1.04 5.73
N ARG A 226 -3.65 -0.76 6.98
CA ARG A 226 -3.13 -1.77 7.89
C ARG A 226 -4.15 -2.88 8.15
N GLU A 227 -5.39 -2.52 8.47
CA GLU A 227 -6.43 -3.47 8.87
C GLU A 227 -7.06 -4.22 7.70
N LYS A 228 -7.24 -3.55 6.56
CA LYS A 228 -7.95 -4.13 5.43
C LYS A 228 -7.02 -4.76 4.38
N ILE A 229 -5.75 -4.37 4.34
CA ILE A 229 -4.80 -4.90 3.34
C ILE A 229 -3.59 -5.53 4.02
N PHE A 230 -2.77 -4.79 4.78
CA PHE A 230 -1.46 -5.28 5.19
C PHE A 230 -1.55 -6.52 6.09
N ILE A 231 -2.34 -6.47 7.16
CA ILE A 231 -2.52 -7.60 8.08
C ILE A 231 -3.18 -8.80 7.38
N PRO A 232 -4.34 -8.65 6.71
CA PRO A 232 -5.00 -9.79 6.07
C PRO A 232 -4.19 -10.43 4.94
N ALA A 233 -3.42 -9.62 4.18
CA ALA A 233 -2.56 -10.13 3.11
C ALA A 233 -1.26 -10.75 3.64
N GLY A 234 -0.91 -10.57 4.91
CA GLY A 234 0.33 -11.07 5.48
C GLY A 234 1.56 -10.22 5.18
N MET A 235 1.39 -8.93 4.88
CA MET A 235 2.45 -7.96 4.60
C MET A 235 3.06 -7.45 5.92
N LYS A 236 3.99 -8.21 6.47
CA LYS A 236 4.48 -8.06 7.86
C LYS A 236 5.38 -6.85 8.09
N ASN A 237 6.04 -6.35 7.04
CA ASN A 237 6.98 -5.23 7.10
C ASN A 237 6.37 -3.95 6.52
N ALA A 238 5.12 -4.01 6.01
CA ALA A 238 4.47 -2.87 5.39
C ALA A 238 3.95 -1.87 6.42
N SER A 239 4.06 -0.59 6.09
CA SER A 239 3.51 0.53 6.85
C SER A 239 3.17 1.69 5.92
N CYS A 240 2.44 2.68 6.45
CA CYS A 240 2.10 3.89 5.69
C CYS A 240 2.34 5.15 6.54
N ASP A 241 3.43 5.20 7.28
CA ASP A 241 3.79 6.33 8.13
C ASP A 241 5.31 6.54 8.22
N TYR A 242 5.69 7.77 8.57
CA TYR A 242 7.10 8.17 8.67
C TYR A 242 7.81 7.50 9.85
N LEU A 243 7.17 7.37 11.00
CA LEU A 243 7.82 6.87 12.22
C LEU A 243 8.21 5.40 12.07
N SER A 244 7.33 4.58 11.50
CA SER A 244 7.61 3.18 11.17
C SER A 244 8.80 3.07 10.23
N MET A 245 8.85 3.86 9.16
CA MET A 245 9.99 3.87 8.23
C MET A 245 11.27 4.37 8.89
N ALA A 246 11.21 5.48 9.65
CA ALA A 246 12.37 6.08 10.27
C ALA A 246 13.01 5.16 11.31
N SER A 247 12.20 4.45 12.12
CA SER A 247 12.65 3.53 13.18
C SER A 247 13.05 2.15 12.67
N CYS A 248 12.63 1.76 11.45
CA CYS A 248 12.98 0.46 10.89
C CYS A 248 14.49 0.30 10.75
N GLN A 249 15.06 -0.77 11.32
CA GLN A 249 16.49 -1.04 11.25
C GLN A 249 16.88 -1.63 9.89
N ASN A 250 16.03 -2.47 9.30
CA ASN A 250 16.24 -3.08 7.99
C ASN A 250 15.53 -2.30 6.89
N LYS A 251 15.99 -1.07 6.63
CA LYS A 251 15.46 -0.20 5.56
C LYS A 251 16.52 0.18 4.56
N CYS A 252 16.09 0.42 3.33
CA CYS A 252 16.89 1.04 2.29
C CYS A 252 16.78 2.56 2.38
N LEU A 253 17.90 3.27 2.32
CA LEU A 253 17.90 4.72 2.23
C LEU A 253 17.71 5.18 0.78
N PRO A 254 17.10 6.36 0.55
CA PRO A 254 17.10 6.97 -0.77
C PRO A 254 18.53 7.35 -1.18
N HIS A 255 18.79 7.35 -2.48
CA HIS A 255 20.07 7.73 -3.03
C HIS A 255 19.88 8.75 -4.15
N PHE A 256 20.77 9.70 -4.23
CA PHE A 256 20.84 10.61 -5.37
C PHE A 256 22.14 10.44 -6.13
N GLN A 257 22.08 10.60 -7.45
CA GLN A 257 23.21 10.46 -8.32
C GLN A 257 24.14 11.68 -8.20
N THR A 258 25.44 11.44 -8.12
CA THR A 258 26.50 12.45 -8.15
C THR A 258 27.41 12.18 -9.34
N GLY A 259 28.36 13.08 -9.62
CA GLY A 259 29.38 12.82 -10.65
C GLY A 259 30.29 11.61 -10.38
N PHE A 260 30.31 11.12 -9.14
CA PHE A 260 31.15 9.99 -8.69
C PHE A 260 30.35 8.72 -8.36
N GLY A 261 29.05 8.66 -8.66
CA GLY A 261 28.15 7.56 -8.34
C GLY A 261 26.98 8.00 -7.46
N PHE A 262 26.45 7.09 -6.66
CA PHE A 262 25.33 7.37 -5.76
C PHE A 262 25.79 7.72 -4.35
N ARG A 263 25.09 8.65 -3.71
CA ARG A 263 25.22 9.00 -2.30
C ARG A 263 23.88 8.82 -1.60
N ALA A 264 23.91 8.17 -0.43
CA ALA A 264 22.73 8.01 0.40
C ALA A 264 22.24 9.36 0.94
N ASP A 265 20.94 9.49 1.10
CA ASP A 265 20.25 10.60 1.73
C ASP A 265 19.39 10.11 2.90
N SER A 266 18.93 11.04 3.72
CA SER A 266 18.06 10.75 4.85
C SER A 266 16.62 10.46 4.40
N ILE A 267 15.91 9.66 5.18
CA ILE A 267 14.46 9.47 4.99
C ILE A 267 13.75 10.80 5.31
N SER A 268 12.99 11.29 4.36
CA SER A 268 12.15 12.47 4.49
C SER A 268 10.77 12.09 5.01
N SER A 269 10.14 12.99 5.81
CA SER A 269 8.73 12.87 6.21
C SER A 269 7.74 13.27 5.11
N LEU A 270 8.21 13.79 3.99
CA LEU A 270 7.39 14.21 2.86
C LEU A 270 6.65 13.03 2.23
N TYR A 271 5.50 13.28 1.64
CA TYR A 271 4.55 12.31 1.10
C TYR A 271 3.80 11.45 2.13
N TYR A 272 4.12 11.50 3.43
CA TYR A 272 3.24 10.95 4.46
C TYR A 272 2.08 11.91 4.82
N ASN A 273 2.18 13.16 4.39
CA ASN A 273 1.11 14.17 4.37
C ASN A 273 0.18 14.04 3.15
N SER A 274 0.44 13.10 2.26
CA SER A 274 -0.31 12.74 1.05
C SER A 274 -0.03 11.24 0.78
N ALA A 275 -0.37 10.41 1.76
CA ALA A 275 0.10 9.04 1.87
C ALA A 275 -0.43 8.12 0.76
N ALA A 276 -1.66 8.34 0.28
CA ALA A 276 -2.22 7.61 -0.85
C ALA A 276 -1.39 7.81 -2.13
N ALA A 277 -0.78 8.99 -2.30
CA ALA A 277 0.05 9.27 -3.46
C ALA A 277 1.45 8.65 -3.40
N GLY A 278 2.02 8.42 -2.18
CA GLY A 278 3.42 8.01 -2.11
C GLY A 278 3.94 7.55 -0.74
N GLY A 279 3.07 7.26 0.24
CA GLY A 279 3.45 7.03 1.63
C GLY A 279 3.62 5.57 2.06
N VAL A 280 3.39 4.60 1.18
CA VAL A 280 3.56 3.18 1.53
C VAL A 280 5.04 2.81 1.59
N ASN A 281 5.39 2.07 2.64
CA ASN A 281 6.67 1.40 2.85
C ASN A 281 6.42 -0.10 2.79
N ALA A 282 7.24 -0.84 2.08
CA ALA A 282 7.09 -2.29 1.98
C ALA A 282 8.43 -2.95 1.66
N SER A 283 8.61 -4.20 2.08
CA SER A 283 9.67 -5.07 1.64
C SER A 283 9.27 -5.80 0.36
N ILE A 284 10.24 -6.46 -0.30
CA ILE A 284 9.91 -7.25 -1.48
C ILE A 284 9.09 -8.50 -1.12
N SER A 285 9.23 -9.03 0.11
CA SER A 285 8.37 -10.10 0.59
C SER A 285 6.92 -9.65 0.75
N ASP A 286 6.68 -8.42 1.23
CA ASP A 286 5.34 -7.85 1.29
C ASP A 286 4.77 -7.64 -0.11
N MET A 287 5.59 -7.14 -1.05
CA MET A 287 5.15 -6.95 -2.44
C MET A 287 4.82 -8.27 -3.14
N GLY A 288 5.44 -9.37 -2.74
CA GLY A 288 5.05 -10.72 -3.19
C GLY A 288 3.62 -11.08 -2.75
N GLU A 289 3.25 -10.82 -1.51
CA GLU A 289 1.88 -11.03 -1.01
C GLU A 289 0.88 -10.07 -1.65
N TRP A 290 1.28 -8.81 -1.86
CA TRP A 290 0.51 -7.84 -2.62
C TRP A 290 0.21 -8.31 -4.06
N LEU A 291 1.20 -8.85 -4.77
CA LEU A 291 1.00 -9.38 -6.12
C LEU A 291 0.05 -10.58 -6.15
N LYS A 292 0.11 -11.48 -5.15
CA LYS A 292 -0.86 -12.58 -5.02
C LYS A 292 -2.28 -12.05 -4.83
N LEU A 293 -2.46 -10.99 -4.03
CA LEU A 293 -3.76 -10.33 -3.86
C LEU A 293 -4.26 -9.80 -5.21
N LEU A 294 -3.43 -9.07 -5.95
CA LEU A 294 -3.79 -8.52 -7.26
C LEU A 294 -4.10 -9.56 -8.33
N LEU A 295 -3.56 -10.78 -8.17
CA LEU A 295 -3.83 -11.93 -9.04
C LEU A 295 -5.09 -12.72 -8.65
N GLY A 296 -5.90 -12.21 -7.68
CA GLY A 296 -7.15 -12.85 -7.26
C GLY A 296 -6.98 -14.02 -6.28
N HIS A 297 -5.81 -14.17 -5.65
CA HIS A 297 -5.56 -15.25 -4.70
C HIS A 297 -5.83 -14.88 -3.22
N ARG A 298 -6.63 -13.84 -3.00
CA ARG A 298 -7.03 -13.34 -1.66
C ARG A 298 -8.49 -12.87 -1.67
N ASP A 299 -9.38 -13.70 -2.19
CA ASP A 299 -10.83 -13.45 -2.35
C ASP A 299 -11.54 -13.04 -1.06
N ARG A 300 -11.01 -13.49 0.10
CA ARG A 300 -11.51 -13.09 1.43
C ARG A 300 -11.19 -11.64 1.79
N ILE A 301 -10.21 -11.01 1.11
CA ILE A 301 -9.83 -9.61 1.32
C ILE A 301 -10.57 -8.74 0.31
N VAL A 302 -10.47 -9.11 -0.95
CA VAL A 302 -11.05 -8.38 -2.07
C VAL A 302 -11.62 -9.39 -3.10
N ALA A 303 -12.87 -9.23 -3.48
CA ALA A 303 -13.51 -10.10 -4.47
C ALA A 303 -12.92 -9.87 -5.86
N ASP A 304 -12.89 -10.91 -6.70
CA ASP A 304 -12.42 -10.81 -8.09
C ASP A 304 -13.16 -9.74 -8.88
N SER A 305 -14.48 -9.63 -8.71
CA SER A 305 -15.29 -8.59 -9.34
C SER A 305 -14.89 -7.16 -8.94
N THR A 306 -14.37 -7.00 -7.72
CA THR A 306 -13.82 -5.72 -7.25
C THR A 306 -12.49 -5.43 -7.91
N LEU A 307 -11.61 -6.43 -8.03
CA LEU A 307 -10.34 -6.30 -8.76
C LEU A 307 -10.57 -6.01 -10.23
N ASP A 308 -11.52 -6.69 -10.88
CA ASP A 308 -11.92 -6.42 -12.27
C ASP A 308 -12.30 -4.95 -12.45
N ARG A 309 -13.05 -4.40 -11.50
CA ARG A 309 -13.42 -2.98 -11.52
C ARG A 309 -12.24 -2.04 -11.30
N VAL A 310 -11.31 -2.37 -10.37
CA VAL A 310 -10.07 -1.61 -10.16
C VAL A 310 -9.20 -1.60 -11.41
N PHE A 311 -9.15 -2.71 -12.14
CA PHE A 311 -8.37 -2.86 -13.37
C PHE A 311 -9.09 -2.41 -14.66
N GLU A 312 -10.36 -2.02 -14.57
CA GLU A 312 -11.11 -1.54 -15.72
C GLU A 312 -10.48 -0.27 -16.33
N PRO A 313 -10.25 -0.23 -17.64
CA PRO A 313 -9.76 0.97 -18.31
C PRO A 313 -10.76 2.13 -18.20
N VAL A 314 -10.32 3.29 -17.74
CA VAL A 314 -11.17 4.47 -17.53
C VAL A 314 -11.02 5.50 -18.64
N ILE A 315 -9.79 5.69 -19.14
CA ILE A 315 -9.48 6.71 -20.15
C ILE A 315 -8.33 6.28 -21.04
N GLY A 316 -8.38 6.68 -22.31
CA GLY A 316 -7.28 6.58 -23.24
C GLY A 316 -6.25 7.70 -23.02
N THR A 317 -4.96 7.38 -23.04
CA THR A 317 -3.86 8.33 -22.80
C THR A 317 -3.32 8.97 -24.09
N GLY A 318 -4.01 8.80 -25.22
CA GLY A 318 -3.63 9.42 -26.51
C GLY A 318 -2.53 8.74 -27.29
N GLY A 319 -1.94 7.65 -26.77
CA GLY A 319 -1.04 6.77 -27.51
C GLY A 319 -1.79 5.56 -28.07
N GLU A 320 -1.38 5.04 -29.22
CA GLU A 320 -2.09 3.93 -29.90
C GLU A 320 -2.31 2.66 -29.05
N ARG A 321 -1.73 2.54 -27.84
CA ARG A 321 -1.82 1.35 -26.97
C ARG A 321 -1.82 1.62 -25.46
N SER A 322 -1.97 2.85 -25.00
CA SER A 322 -1.94 3.14 -23.57
C SER A 322 -3.34 3.37 -23.01
N VAL A 323 -3.77 2.49 -22.15
CA VAL A 323 -5.02 2.58 -21.40
C VAL A 323 -4.68 2.67 -19.94
N LEU A 324 -5.16 3.69 -19.24
CA LEU A 324 -5.00 3.80 -17.79
C LEU A 324 -6.14 3.12 -17.06
N ARG A 325 -5.77 2.48 -15.98
CA ARG A 325 -6.64 1.80 -15.02
C ARG A 325 -6.78 2.64 -13.75
N HIS A 326 -7.66 2.25 -12.84
CA HIS A 326 -7.86 2.94 -11.56
C HIS A 326 -6.68 2.69 -10.59
N TRP A 327 -5.52 3.29 -10.86
CA TRP A 327 -4.40 3.19 -9.91
C TRP A 327 -3.21 4.12 -10.21
#